data_75a37bb622452693ebf252a407d99956
#
_entry.id   75a37bb622452693ebf252a407d99956
#
_cell.length_a   1.000
_cell.length_b   1.000
_cell.length_c   1.000
_cell.angle_alpha   90.00
_cell.angle_beta   90.00
_cell.angle_gamma   90.00
#
_symmetry.space_group_name_H-M   'P 1'
#
loop_
_entity.id
_entity.type
_entity.pdbx_description
1 polymer ?
#
loop_
_entity_poly.entity_id
_entity_poly.type
_entity_poly.pdbx_seq_one_letter_code
_entity_poly.pdbx_strand_id
1 'polypeptide(L)'
;MEEPLPSGGSCLLGSLNLAEFVDETKRVFDFDGFREAVSISVVALNEVLDEGLALHPLQEQQESVRDWRQIGLGIFGLADAMIKMGVRYGSIESIDLCDAIGGAFADRAIYTSAALACRDGVYPQYQIDKVMESAWLNKNMIRSQTREWVEQNGLRNSQLLTCAPTGSLSSMFGVSGGIEPIFANYYTRKTETLHGHDEYYKVYTPIVKKYMDEHGLKDDSELPSYFVTAQTIDYKDRIAMQAIWQKHIDASISSTINLPNSATIEDVENIYMLAWEKGLKGVTIFRDGCRRTGILTTGDKKEKAELQRGEIVSASDNLVGKKRKLMTGCGSLHCEAFFDPNTGELRETYLSKGSTGGCNSFMIGLSRMISLAARGGVPLENIVDQLNSCVQCPSYAVRSATKHDTSRGNCCPMAVGNALMEMSKEMKEELKNGAKTTVLAVKIVPVPVPDDRCPECGEKLIHEGGCNSCPACGYTKCD
;
A
#
# COMPACT_ATOMS: atom_id res chain seq x y z
N MET A 1 -14.64 0.18 -0.34
CA MET A 1 -15.16 1.31 0.49
C MET A 1 -15.84 0.69 1.68
N GLU A 2 -15.33 0.96 2.88
CA GLU A 2 -15.80 0.35 4.14
C GLU A 2 -16.59 1.32 5.03
N GLU A 3 -16.42 2.64 4.80
CA GLU A 3 -17.09 3.69 5.57
C GLU A 3 -17.75 4.73 4.66
N PRO A 4 -19.05 4.67 4.43
CA PRO A 4 -19.80 5.75 3.78
C PRO A 4 -20.11 6.84 4.81
N LEU A 5 -19.26 7.85 4.91
CA LEU A 5 -19.39 8.93 5.87
C LEU A 5 -20.21 10.11 5.33
N PRO A 6 -20.92 10.88 6.18
CA PRO A 6 -21.49 12.17 5.83
C PRO A 6 -20.40 13.23 5.64
N SER A 7 -20.78 14.42 5.17
CA SER A 7 -19.86 15.56 5.13
C SER A 7 -19.28 15.83 6.52
N GLY A 8 -17.97 16.07 6.59
CA GLY A 8 -17.23 16.23 7.83
C GLY A 8 -17.07 14.96 8.68
N GLY A 9 -17.57 13.81 8.23
CA GLY A 9 -17.42 12.55 8.95
C GLY A 9 -15.95 12.09 9.01
N SER A 10 -15.61 11.36 10.06
CA SER A 10 -14.27 10.74 10.23
C SER A 10 -14.38 9.28 10.61
N CYS A 11 -13.43 8.46 10.14
CA CYS A 11 -13.36 7.05 10.48
C CYS A 11 -12.79 6.88 11.89
N LEU A 12 -13.56 6.29 12.80
CA LEU A 12 -13.09 5.82 14.10
C LEU A 12 -13.26 4.30 14.15
N LEU A 13 -12.15 3.57 13.96
CA LEU A 13 -12.18 2.15 13.69
C LEU A 13 -11.58 1.34 14.83
N GLY A 14 -12.19 0.18 15.10
CA GLY A 14 -11.66 -0.89 15.91
C GLY A 14 -11.91 -2.23 15.24
N SER A 15 -11.15 -3.27 15.57
CA SER A 15 -11.35 -4.60 14.98
C SER A 15 -11.01 -5.71 15.95
N LEU A 16 -11.85 -6.74 16.01
CA LEU A 16 -11.68 -7.92 16.83
C LEU A 16 -11.05 -9.07 16.04
N ASN A 17 -10.05 -9.73 16.62
CA ASN A 17 -9.43 -10.91 16.02
C ASN A 17 -10.28 -12.15 16.30
N LEU A 18 -11.02 -12.62 15.29
CA LEU A 18 -11.90 -13.77 15.43
C LEU A 18 -11.16 -15.08 15.74
N ALA A 19 -9.89 -15.19 15.37
CA ALA A 19 -9.09 -16.38 15.63
C ALA A 19 -8.83 -16.63 17.13
N GLU A 20 -8.97 -15.60 17.98
CA GLU A 20 -8.80 -15.70 19.44
C GLU A 20 -10.04 -16.25 20.16
N PHE A 21 -11.19 -16.28 19.48
CA PHE A 21 -12.44 -16.79 20.03
C PHE A 21 -12.72 -18.25 19.61
N VAL A 22 -11.69 -18.99 19.17
CA VAL A 22 -11.84 -20.40 18.77
C VAL A 22 -11.17 -21.31 19.79
N ASP A 23 -11.95 -22.23 20.37
CA ASP A 23 -11.42 -23.39 21.06
C ASP A 23 -10.96 -24.43 20.03
N GLU A 24 -9.66 -24.45 19.72
CA GLU A 24 -9.07 -25.32 18.69
C GLU A 24 -9.25 -26.82 19.03
N THR A 25 -9.32 -27.17 20.33
CA THR A 25 -9.49 -28.57 20.77
C THR A 25 -10.89 -29.08 20.49
N LYS A 26 -11.89 -28.24 20.77
CA LYS A 26 -13.31 -28.58 20.52
C LYS A 26 -13.77 -28.17 19.12
N ARG A 27 -12.99 -27.36 18.42
CA ARG A 27 -13.33 -26.76 17.11
C ARG A 27 -14.63 -25.96 17.14
N VAL A 28 -14.83 -25.17 18.19
CA VAL A 28 -16.03 -24.36 18.37
C VAL A 28 -15.66 -22.89 18.59
N PHE A 29 -16.59 -22.01 18.20
CA PHE A 29 -16.45 -20.56 18.43
C PHE A 29 -17.03 -20.18 19.79
N ASP A 30 -16.30 -19.37 20.55
CA ASP A 30 -16.73 -18.83 21.85
C ASP A 30 -17.60 -17.59 21.65
N PHE A 31 -18.90 -17.80 21.53
CA PHE A 31 -19.87 -16.71 21.36
C PHE A 31 -20.00 -15.81 22.58
N ASP A 32 -19.78 -16.32 23.79
CA ASP A 32 -19.97 -15.52 25.00
C ASP A 32 -18.79 -14.58 25.23
N GLY A 33 -17.56 -15.07 25.12
CA GLY A 33 -16.36 -14.24 25.13
C GLY A 33 -16.37 -13.21 23.99
N PHE A 34 -16.84 -13.60 22.81
CA PHE A 34 -16.98 -12.68 21.68
C PHE A 34 -17.99 -11.54 21.96
N ARG A 35 -19.18 -11.86 22.50
CA ARG A 35 -20.17 -10.83 22.87
C ARG A 35 -19.62 -9.87 23.93
N GLU A 36 -18.89 -10.37 24.92
CA GLU A 36 -18.25 -9.53 25.92
C GLU A 36 -17.24 -8.58 25.29
N ALA A 37 -16.36 -9.08 24.43
CA ALA A 37 -15.38 -8.28 23.71
C ALA A 37 -16.04 -7.22 22.82
N VAL A 38 -17.16 -7.55 22.15
CA VAL A 38 -17.94 -6.58 21.37
C VAL A 38 -18.41 -5.43 22.27
N SER A 39 -18.97 -5.73 23.44
CA SER A 39 -19.42 -4.69 24.36
C SER A 39 -18.29 -3.78 24.82
N ILE A 40 -17.18 -4.37 25.26
CA ILE A 40 -16.01 -3.60 25.69
C ILE A 40 -15.53 -2.69 24.56
N SER A 41 -15.47 -3.21 23.33
CA SER A 41 -14.99 -2.46 22.17
C SER A 41 -15.94 -1.30 21.79
N VAL A 42 -17.25 -1.49 21.83
CA VAL A 42 -18.21 -0.41 21.59
C VAL A 42 -18.07 0.68 22.65
N VAL A 43 -17.93 0.33 23.92
CA VAL A 43 -17.66 1.30 25.00
C VAL A 43 -16.35 2.04 24.74
N ALA A 44 -15.25 1.32 24.50
CA ALA A 44 -13.95 1.91 24.26
C ALA A 44 -13.94 2.87 23.06
N LEU A 45 -14.59 2.51 21.93
CA LEU A 45 -14.71 3.41 20.79
C LEU A 45 -15.52 4.68 21.11
N ASN A 46 -16.54 4.59 21.95
CA ASN A 46 -17.28 5.78 22.41
C ASN A 46 -16.41 6.69 23.29
N GLU A 47 -15.62 6.14 24.19
CA GLU A 47 -14.68 6.91 25.03
C GLU A 47 -13.61 7.60 24.16
N VAL A 48 -13.03 6.89 23.17
CA VAL A 48 -12.07 7.48 22.20
C VAL A 48 -12.73 8.58 21.36
N LEU A 49 -14.01 8.40 20.97
CA LEU A 49 -14.76 9.41 20.24
C LEU A 49 -14.93 10.68 21.08
N ASP A 50 -15.32 10.54 22.33
CA ASP A 50 -15.57 11.66 23.23
C ASP A 50 -14.27 12.41 23.57
N GLU A 51 -13.19 11.69 23.85
CA GLU A 51 -11.89 12.29 24.13
C GLU A 51 -11.27 12.95 22.88
N GLY A 52 -11.46 12.33 21.71
CA GLY A 52 -10.97 12.83 20.43
C GLY A 52 -11.75 14.02 19.87
N LEU A 53 -12.98 14.26 20.32
CA LEU A 53 -13.88 15.24 19.72
C LEU A 53 -13.26 16.64 19.63
N ALA A 54 -12.65 17.12 20.69
CA ALA A 54 -12.01 18.43 20.74
C ALA A 54 -10.67 18.50 19.97
N LEU A 55 -10.11 17.36 19.60
CA LEU A 55 -8.82 17.26 18.91
C LEU A 55 -8.94 17.28 17.39
N HIS A 56 -10.15 17.16 16.84
CA HIS A 56 -10.34 17.28 15.40
C HIS A 56 -9.91 18.66 14.90
N PRO A 57 -9.09 18.74 13.84
CA PRO A 57 -8.52 20.01 13.39
C PRO A 57 -9.54 20.91 12.68
N LEU A 58 -10.61 20.34 12.15
CA LEU A 58 -11.66 21.06 11.41
C LEU A 58 -12.95 21.13 12.23
N GLN A 59 -13.55 22.31 12.32
CA GLN A 59 -14.83 22.51 13.02
C GLN A 59 -15.95 21.62 12.43
N GLU A 60 -15.99 21.48 11.10
CA GLU A 60 -16.96 20.62 10.42
C GLU A 60 -16.86 19.16 10.89
N GLN A 61 -15.64 18.66 11.15
CA GLN A 61 -15.44 17.31 11.71
C GLN A 61 -15.95 17.24 13.15
N GLN A 62 -15.63 18.24 13.99
CA GLN A 62 -16.11 18.27 15.37
C GLN A 62 -17.65 18.25 15.42
N GLU A 63 -18.30 19.02 14.58
CA GLU A 63 -19.77 19.08 14.47
C GLU A 63 -20.35 17.75 14.00
N SER A 64 -19.80 17.18 12.92
CA SER A 64 -20.27 15.90 12.37
C SER A 64 -20.10 14.75 13.35
N VAL A 65 -18.93 14.63 13.98
CA VAL A 65 -18.64 13.56 14.96
C VAL A 65 -19.53 13.70 16.19
N ARG A 66 -19.73 14.91 16.72
CA ARG A 66 -20.65 15.18 17.84
C ARG A 66 -22.09 14.79 17.50
N ASP A 67 -22.56 15.20 16.33
CA ASP A 67 -23.96 15.10 15.95
C ASP A 67 -24.37 13.68 15.57
N TRP A 68 -23.47 12.91 14.96
CA TRP A 68 -23.76 11.56 14.47
C TRP A 68 -23.12 10.44 15.28
N ARG A 69 -22.06 10.68 16.02
CA ARG A 69 -21.36 9.72 16.87
C ARG A 69 -21.10 8.37 16.17
N GLN A 70 -20.62 8.42 14.93
CA GLN A 70 -20.32 7.21 14.14
C GLN A 70 -19.07 6.52 14.67
N ILE A 71 -19.15 5.21 14.84
CA ILE A 71 -18.04 4.31 15.11
C ILE A 71 -18.03 3.18 14.08
N GLY A 72 -16.89 2.54 13.91
CA GLY A 72 -16.73 1.43 12.98
C GLY A 72 -16.00 0.26 13.66
N LEU A 73 -16.73 -0.54 14.44
CA LEU A 73 -16.20 -1.79 14.97
C LEU A 73 -16.27 -2.87 13.91
N GLY A 74 -15.14 -3.54 13.62
CA GLY A 74 -14.99 -4.58 12.63
C GLY A 74 -14.36 -5.85 13.17
N ILE A 75 -13.95 -6.71 12.25
CA ILE A 75 -13.30 -7.98 12.53
C ILE A 75 -12.08 -8.20 11.64
N PHE A 76 -11.20 -9.10 12.03
CA PHE A 76 -10.13 -9.69 11.21
C PHE A 76 -9.84 -11.12 11.70
N GLY A 77 -8.97 -11.86 11.02
CA GLY A 77 -8.66 -13.24 11.40
C GLY A 77 -9.78 -14.26 11.13
N LEU A 78 -10.75 -13.93 10.25
CA LEU A 78 -11.88 -14.83 9.93
C LEU A 78 -11.41 -16.14 9.32
N ALA A 79 -10.50 -16.09 8.34
CA ALA A 79 -10.02 -17.30 7.69
C ALA A 79 -9.21 -18.18 8.65
N ASP A 80 -8.44 -17.57 9.55
CA ASP A 80 -7.72 -18.31 10.60
C ASP A 80 -8.68 -18.99 11.57
N ALA A 81 -9.75 -18.30 11.98
CA ALA A 81 -10.79 -18.90 12.80
C ALA A 81 -11.42 -20.12 12.13
N MET A 82 -11.73 -20.03 10.84
CA MET A 82 -12.26 -21.15 10.06
C MET A 82 -11.27 -22.31 9.96
N ILE A 83 -10.01 -22.03 9.68
CA ILE A 83 -8.96 -23.07 9.62
C ILE A 83 -8.83 -23.77 10.97
N LYS A 84 -8.81 -23.04 12.09
CA LYS A 84 -8.77 -23.60 13.44
C LYS A 84 -9.96 -24.53 13.75
N MET A 85 -11.14 -24.21 13.20
CA MET A 85 -12.33 -25.05 13.34
C MET A 85 -12.42 -26.17 12.29
N GLY A 86 -11.56 -26.17 11.27
CA GLY A 86 -11.61 -27.13 10.16
C GLY A 86 -12.73 -26.84 9.17
N VAL A 87 -13.27 -25.64 9.14
CA VAL A 87 -14.35 -25.18 8.25
C VAL A 87 -13.78 -24.59 6.97
N ARG A 88 -14.24 -25.06 5.82
CA ARG A 88 -13.78 -24.55 4.52
C ARG A 88 -14.41 -23.20 4.23
N TYR A 89 -13.57 -22.17 4.03
CA TYR A 89 -14.02 -20.84 3.63
C TYR A 89 -14.79 -20.92 2.29
N GLY A 90 -15.98 -20.31 2.22
CA GLY A 90 -16.88 -20.33 1.07
C GLY A 90 -17.84 -21.54 1.02
N SER A 91 -17.74 -22.47 1.97
CA SER A 91 -18.73 -23.56 2.09
C SER A 91 -20.04 -23.09 2.72
N ILE A 92 -21.10 -23.87 2.58
CA ILE A 92 -22.41 -23.62 3.23
C ILE A 92 -22.22 -23.51 4.75
N GLU A 93 -21.44 -24.41 5.34
CA GLU A 93 -21.11 -24.39 6.77
C GLU A 93 -20.43 -23.08 7.20
N SER A 94 -19.51 -22.55 6.37
CA SER A 94 -18.86 -21.27 6.66
C SER A 94 -19.82 -20.08 6.56
N ILE A 95 -20.79 -20.14 5.65
CA ILE A 95 -21.84 -19.12 5.51
C ILE A 95 -22.75 -19.12 6.74
N ASP A 96 -23.19 -20.29 7.19
CA ASP A 96 -24.03 -20.43 8.39
C ASP A 96 -23.29 -19.96 9.64
N LEU A 97 -22.02 -20.31 9.77
CA LEU A 97 -21.15 -19.82 10.85
C LEU A 97 -21.00 -18.31 10.84
N CYS A 98 -20.77 -17.71 9.67
CA CYS A 98 -20.67 -16.26 9.51
C CYS A 98 -22.01 -15.56 9.80
N ASP A 99 -23.13 -16.15 9.43
CA ASP A 99 -24.46 -15.61 9.79
C ASP A 99 -24.65 -15.59 11.31
N ALA A 100 -24.28 -16.67 11.99
CA ALA A 100 -24.36 -16.76 13.45
C ALA A 100 -23.43 -15.78 14.17
N ILE A 101 -22.17 -15.68 13.74
CA ILE A 101 -21.19 -14.75 14.32
C ILE A 101 -21.60 -13.30 14.04
N GLY A 102 -21.96 -12.99 12.79
CA GLY A 102 -22.40 -11.66 12.37
C GLY A 102 -23.66 -11.20 13.10
N GLY A 103 -24.62 -12.11 13.28
CA GLY A 103 -25.83 -11.83 14.06
C GLY A 103 -25.54 -11.55 15.54
N ALA A 104 -24.68 -12.34 16.17
CA ALA A 104 -24.24 -12.10 17.55
C ALA A 104 -23.47 -10.78 17.69
N PHE A 105 -22.65 -10.43 16.70
CA PHE A 105 -21.90 -9.19 16.61
C PHE A 105 -22.81 -7.98 16.56
N ALA A 106 -23.74 -7.95 15.58
CA ALA A 106 -24.64 -6.83 15.38
C ALA A 106 -25.61 -6.64 16.57
N ASP A 107 -26.27 -7.70 17.01
CA ASP A 107 -27.19 -7.64 18.14
C ASP A 107 -26.51 -7.13 19.41
N ARG A 108 -25.28 -7.57 19.68
CA ARG A 108 -24.55 -7.13 20.87
C ARG A 108 -24.06 -5.69 20.77
N ALA A 109 -23.60 -5.26 19.60
CA ALA A 109 -23.21 -3.85 19.37
C ALA A 109 -24.40 -2.91 19.53
N ILE A 110 -25.56 -3.27 18.95
CA ILE A 110 -26.82 -2.51 19.08
C ILE A 110 -27.24 -2.40 20.55
N TYR A 111 -27.26 -3.54 21.26
CA TYR A 111 -27.59 -3.57 22.71
C TYR A 111 -26.68 -2.65 23.51
N THR A 112 -25.37 -2.70 23.27
CA THR A 112 -24.39 -1.88 23.99
C THR A 112 -24.55 -0.40 23.69
N SER A 113 -24.83 -0.04 22.42
CA SER A 113 -25.13 1.35 22.06
C SER A 113 -26.41 1.87 22.73
N ALA A 114 -27.45 1.03 22.87
CA ALA A 114 -28.66 1.38 23.60
C ALA A 114 -28.40 1.52 25.12
N ALA A 115 -27.56 0.67 25.70
CA ALA A 115 -27.14 0.80 27.09
C ALA A 115 -26.35 2.09 27.36
N LEU A 116 -25.47 2.47 26.41
CA LEU A 116 -24.77 3.76 26.45
C LEU A 116 -25.75 4.95 26.31
N ALA A 117 -26.75 4.82 25.43
CA ALA A 117 -27.76 5.84 25.28
C ALA A 117 -28.61 6.04 26.56
N CYS A 118 -28.87 4.97 27.29
CA CYS A 118 -29.51 5.05 28.62
C CYS A 118 -28.66 5.82 29.64
N ARG A 119 -27.34 5.65 29.60
CA ARG A 119 -26.38 6.29 30.51
C ARG A 119 -26.10 7.75 30.13
N ASP A 120 -25.83 8.01 28.84
CA ASP A 120 -25.20 9.23 28.32
C ASP A 120 -26.10 9.98 27.33
N GLY A 121 -27.31 9.49 27.04
CA GLY A 121 -28.23 10.02 26.04
C GLY A 121 -27.97 9.52 24.64
N VAL A 122 -28.94 9.72 23.76
CA VAL A 122 -28.86 9.40 22.33
C VAL A 122 -27.90 10.34 21.58
N TYR A 123 -27.47 9.95 20.37
CA TYR A 123 -26.74 10.90 19.52
C TYR A 123 -27.64 12.10 19.11
N PRO A 124 -27.10 13.34 18.98
CA PRO A 124 -27.89 14.55 18.80
C PRO A 124 -28.85 14.54 17.63
N GLN A 125 -28.52 13.91 16.51
CA GLN A 125 -29.38 13.81 15.33
C GLN A 125 -30.34 12.60 15.37
N TYR A 126 -30.50 11.95 16.52
CA TYR A 126 -31.36 10.78 16.67
C TYR A 126 -32.85 11.16 16.47
N GLN A 127 -33.50 10.39 15.58
CA GLN A 127 -34.94 10.52 15.30
C GLN A 127 -35.55 9.11 15.37
N ILE A 128 -36.28 8.82 16.44
CA ILE A 128 -36.81 7.50 16.75
C ILE A 128 -37.57 6.87 15.58
N ASP A 129 -38.47 7.63 14.96
CA ASP A 129 -39.32 7.13 13.87
C ASP A 129 -38.46 6.63 12.70
N LYS A 130 -37.48 7.44 12.29
CA LYS A 130 -36.56 7.09 11.18
C LYS A 130 -35.62 5.92 11.52
N VAL A 131 -35.13 5.88 12.75
CA VAL A 131 -34.22 4.81 13.19
C VAL A 131 -34.97 3.48 13.24
N MET A 132 -36.23 3.48 13.75
CA MET A 132 -37.05 2.27 13.82
C MET A 132 -37.55 1.79 12.44
N GLU A 133 -37.54 2.64 11.41
CA GLU A 133 -37.76 2.20 10.01
C GLU A 133 -36.59 1.45 9.39
N SER A 134 -35.40 1.50 10.00
CA SER A 134 -34.21 0.84 9.47
C SER A 134 -34.39 -0.67 9.35
N ALA A 135 -34.40 -1.18 8.11
CA ALA A 135 -34.49 -2.61 7.83
C ALA A 135 -33.31 -3.38 8.41
N TRP A 136 -32.10 -2.78 8.40
CA TRP A 136 -30.91 -3.37 9.00
C TRP A 136 -31.07 -3.52 10.53
N LEU A 137 -31.49 -2.46 11.22
CA LEU A 137 -31.68 -2.48 12.67
C LEU A 137 -32.72 -3.53 13.07
N ASN A 138 -33.88 -3.52 12.42
CA ASN A 138 -34.98 -4.46 12.69
C ASN A 138 -34.58 -5.91 12.52
N LYS A 139 -33.72 -6.19 11.53
CA LYS A 139 -33.22 -7.54 11.24
C LYS A 139 -32.19 -8.01 12.27
N ASN A 140 -31.39 -7.07 12.81
CA ASN A 140 -30.25 -7.38 13.67
C ASN A 140 -30.54 -7.23 15.17
N MET A 141 -31.69 -6.71 15.58
CA MET A 141 -32.19 -6.84 16.96
C MET A 141 -32.78 -8.24 17.18
N ILE A 142 -31.90 -9.23 17.29
CA ILE A 142 -32.29 -10.66 17.30
C ILE A 142 -32.94 -11.05 18.64
N ARG A 143 -32.42 -10.52 19.75
CA ARG A 143 -32.97 -10.78 21.08
C ARG A 143 -34.06 -9.76 21.41
N SER A 144 -35.17 -10.21 22.04
CA SER A 144 -36.22 -9.32 22.51
C SER A 144 -35.70 -8.22 23.42
N GLN A 145 -34.76 -8.58 24.31
CA GLN A 145 -34.11 -7.62 25.21
C GLN A 145 -33.39 -6.47 24.44
N THR A 146 -32.71 -6.77 23.33
CA THR A 146 -32.05 -5.75 22.52
C THR A 146 -33.07 -4.78 21.94
N ARG A 147 -34.19 -5.30 21.41
CA ARG A 147 -35.29 -4.50 20.88
C ARG A 147 -35.89 -3.61 21.96
N GLU A 148 -36.25 -4.18 23.10
CA GLU A 148 -36.81 -3.44 24.25
C GLU A 148 -35.90 -2.28 24.70
N TRP A 149 -34.59 -2.53 24.77
CA TRP A 149 -33.60 -1.51 25.14
C TRP A 149 -33.51 -0.38 24.12
N VAL A 150 -33.55 -0.68 22.83
CA VAL A 150 -33.52 0.33 21.76
C VAL A 150 -34.82 1.16 21.76
N GLU A 151 -35.99 0.52 21.93
CA GLU A 151 -37.30 1.22 21.98
C GLU A 151 -37.41 2.16 23.19
N GLN A 152 -36.79 1.76 24.31
CA GLN A 152 -36.88 2.56 25.56
C GLN A 152 -35.81 3.66 25.62
N ASN A 153 -34.60 3.42 25.12
CA ASN A 153 -33.47 4.32 25.35
C ASN A 153 -32.89 4.95 24.07
N GLY A 154 -33.27 4.47 22.89
CA GLY A 154 -32.65 4.86 21.63
C GLY A 154 -31.24 4.28 21.45
N LEU A 155 -30.41 4.94 20.63
CA LEU A 155 -29.03 4.56 20.33
C LEU A 155 -28.06 5.72 20.61
N ARG A 156 -26.88 5.38 21.12
CA ARG A 156 -25.77 6.33 21.33
C ARG A 156 -25.03 6.67 20.05
N ASN A 157 -25.07 5.78 19.04
CA ASN A 157 -24.32 5.85 17.80
C ASN A 157 -25.26 5.73 16.60
N SER A 158 -25.05 6.52 15.56
CA SER A 158 -25.80 6.44 14.31
C SER A 158 -25.29 5.32 13.39
N GLN A 159 -24.05 4.85 13.58
CA GLN A 159 -23.40 3.76 12.88
C GLN A 159 -22.50 3.02 13.85
N LEU A 160 -22.43 1.70 13.75
CA LEU A 160 -21.75 0.83 14.71
C LEU A 160 -20.65 -0.03 14.07
N LEU A 161 -20.96 -0.70 12.96
CA LEU A 161 -20.15 -1.80 12.42
C LEU A 161 -19.65 -1.52 11.01
N THR A 162 -18.38 -1.85 10.79
CA THR A 162 -17.74 -1.82 9.48
C THR A 162 -16.81 -3.00 9.33
N CYS A 163 -16.32 -3.27 8.14
CA CYS A 163 -15.24 -4.23 7.95
C CYS A 163 -14.10 -3.60 7.16
N ALA A 164 -13.15 -3.03 7.90
CA ALA A 164 -11.95 -2.41 7.35
C ALA A 164 -10.96 -3.46 6.83
N PRO A 165 -10.00 -3.10 5.93
CA PRO A 165 -9.02 -4.03 5.38
C PRO A 165 -8.09 -4.66 6.43
N THR A 166 -7.82 -3.95 7.53
CA THR A 166 -6.92 -4.34 8.64
C THR A 166 -5.52 -4.79 8.22
N GLY A 167 -5.00 -4.27 7.07
CA GLY A 167 -3.77 -4.77 6.47
C GLY A 167 -2.56 -4.79 7.40
N SER A 168 -2.28 -3.69 8.11
CA SER A 168 -1.19 -3.61 9.08
C SER A 168 -1.47 -4.42 10.35
N LEU A 169 -2.71 -4.37 10.86
CA LEU A 169 -3.10 -5.12 12.06
C LEU A 169 -2.98 -6.63 11.82
N SER A 170 -3.56 -7.14 10.74
CA SER A 170 -3.51 -8.56 10.42
C SER A 170 -2.08 -9.06 10.23
N SER A 171 -1.22 -8.26 9.56
CA SER A 171 0.20 -8.58 9.40
C SER A 171 0.94 -8.60 10.75
N MET A 172 0.65 -7.67 11.65
CA MET A 172 1.26 -7.60 12.98
C MET A 172 0.87 -8.80 13.85
N PHE A 173 -0.39 -9.24 13.77
CA PHE A 173 -0.87 -10.40 14.52
C PHE A 173 -0.68 -11.73 13.78
N GLY A 174 -0.21 -11.72 12.53
CA GLY A 174 0.04 -12.92 11.74
C GLY A 174 -1.22 -13.68 11.34
N VAL A 175 -2.34 -12.99 11.12
CA VAL A 175 -3.63 -13.57 10.74
C VAL A 175 -4.20 -12.90 9.48
N SER A 176 -5.30 -13.43 8.94
CA SER A 176 -6.00 -12.88 7.77
C SER A 176 -6.65 -11.52 8.03
N GLY A 177 -6.72 -10.66 7.02
CA GLY A 177 -7.34 -9.34 7.11
C GLY A 177 -8.84 -9.37 6.89
N GLY A 178 -9.58 -8.58 7.67
CA GLY A 178 -11.01 -8.40 7.51
C GLY A 178 -11.78 -9.72 7.41
N ILE A 179 -12.64 -9.80 6.40
CA ILE A 179 -13.36 -11.03 6.04
C ILE A 179 -12.64 -11.83 4.94
N GLU A 180 -11.39 -11.50 4.62
CA GLU A 180 -10.70 -12.12 3.49
C GLU A 180 -10.13 -13.51 3.85
N PRO A 181 -10.03 -14.45 2.88
CA PRO A 181 -9.26 -15.67 3.08
C PRO A 181 -7.77 -15.30 3.24
N ILE A 182 -6.95 -16.25 3.69
CA ILE A 182 -5.49 -16.04 3.66
C ILE A 182 -5.07 -15.74 2.21
N PHE A 183 -4.14 -14.79 2.04
CA PHE A 183 -3.72 -14.36 0.70
C PHE A 183 -3.09 -15.51 -0.10
N ALA A 184 -2.16 -16.22 0.52
CA ALA A 184 -1.48 -17.39 -0.03
C ALA A 184 -0.95 -18.26 1.12
N ASN A 185 -0.68 -19.55 0.86
CA ASN A 185 -0.09 -20.43 1.86
C ASN A 185 1.33 -19.98 2.23
N TYR A 186 2.07 -19.42 1.29
CA TYR A 186 3.43 -18.89 1.48
C TYR A 186 3.71 -17.72 0.54
N TYR A 187 4.74 -16.97 0.85
CA TYR A 187 5.40 -16.05 -0.07
C TYR A 187 6.86 -16.45 -0.27
N THR A 188 7.42 -16.10 -1.40
CA THR A 188 8.83 -16.37 -1.69
C THR A 188 9.69 -15.20 -1.22
N ARG A 189 10.61 -15.47 -0.30
CA ARG A 189 11.62 -14.50 0.14
C ARG A 189 12.92 -14.75 -0.60
N LYS A 190 13.42 -13.72 -1.28
CA LYS A 190 14.75 -13.69 -1.84
C LYS A 190 15.74 -13.25 -0.75
N THR A 191 16.81 -14.00 -0.56
CA THR A 191 17.90 -13.60 0.33
C THR A 191 19.19 -13.54 -0.50
N GLU A 192 19.87 -12.40 -0.47
CA GLU A 192 21.21 -12.28 -1.03
C GLU A 192 22.18 -12.94 -0.07
N THR A 193 22.84 -14.01 -0.49
CA THR A 193 23.86 -14.66 0.33
C THR A 193 25.20 -13.95 0.18
N LEU A 194 26.03 -14.01 1.22
CA LEU A 194 27.43 -13.52 1.22
C LEU A 194 28.31 -14.14 0.10
N HIS A 195 27.82 -15.16 -0.59
CA HIS A 195 28.54 -15.92 -1.62
C HIS A 195 28.05 -15.65 -3.06
N GLY A 196 27.19 -14.64 -3.28
CA GLY A 196 26.84 -14.15 -4.61
C GLY A 196 25.79 -14.97 -5.38
N HIS A 197 25.07 -15.85 -4.71
CA HIS A 197 23.94 -16.58 -5.28
C HIS A 197 22.65 -16.19 -4.54
N ASP A 198 21.62 -15.87 -5.31
CA ASP A 198 20.28 -15.60 -4.78
C ASP A 198 19.66 -16.92 -4.29
N GLU A 199 19.28 -16.97 -3.01
CA GLU A 199 18.50 -18.08 -2.46
C GLU A 199 17.07 -17.66 -2.26
N TYR A 200 16.13 -18.53 -2.60
CA TYR A 200 14.69 -18.30 -2.50
C TYR A 200 14.09 -19.28 -1.50
N TYR A 201 13.40 -18.74 -0.49
CA TYR A 201 12.75 -19.54 0.56
C TYR A 201 11.26 -19.35 0.53
N LYS A 202 10.51 -20.43 0.67
CA LYS A 202 9.08 -20.36 1.00
C LYS A 202 8.94 -19.92 2.46
N VAL A 203 8.29 -18.78 2.68
CA VAL A 203 7.91 -18.32 4.02
C VAL A 203 6.41 -18.53 4.16
N TYR A 204 6.04 -19.56 4.89
CA TYR A 204 4.65 -19.92 5.12
C TYR A 204 3.94 -18.89 6.00
N THR A 205 2.64 -18.65 5.74
CA THR A 205 1.80 -17.87 6.65
C THR A 205 1.74 -18.56 8.01
N PRO A 206 1.63 -17.81 9.13
CA PRO A 206 1.75 -18.38 10.47
C PRO A 206 0.83 -19.57 10.72
N ILE A 207 -0.44 -19.48 10.34
CA ILE A 207 -1.42 -20.56 10.53
C ILE A 207 -1.05 -21.82 9.71
N VAL A 208 -0.55 -21.63 8.48
CA VAL A 208 -0.08 -22.73 7.63
C VAL A 208 1.14 -23.38 8.25
N LYS A 209 2.12 -22.58 8.66
CA LYS A 209 3.34 -23.08 9.31
C LYS A 209 3.04 -23.86 10.57
N LYS A 210 2.19 -23.31 11.46
CA LYS A 210 1.74 -23.99 12.69
C LYS A 210 1.13 -25.35 12.37
N TYR A 211 0.18 -25.38 11.43
CA TYR A 211 -0.49 -26.62 11.05
C TYR A 211 0.46 -27.67 10.47
N MET A 212 1.36 -27.26 9.59
CA MET A 212 2.35 -28.17 8.99
C MET A 212 3.28 -28.76 10.05
N ASP A 213 3.76 -27.94 11.00
CA ASP A 213 4.64 -28.39 12.07
C ASP A 213 3.93 -29.39 13.01
N GLU A 214 2.68 -29.11 13.40
CA GLU A 214 1.87 -29.98 14.26
C GLU A 214 1.54 -31.33 13.63
N HIS A 215 1.40 -31.37 12.29
CA HIS A 215 1.02 -32.61 11.55
C HIS A 215 2.19 -33.25 10.82
N GLY A 216 3.40 -32.68 10.91
CA GLY A 216 4.60 -33.22 10.26
C GLY A 216 4.58 -33.15 8.73
N LEU A 217 3.81 -32.20 8.15
CA LEU A 217 3.71 -32.02 6.70
C LEU A 217 4.96 -31.38 6.14
N LYS A 218 5.37 -31.79 4.93
CA LYS A 218 6.58 -31.31 4.27
C LYS A 218 6.34 -30.24 3.21
N ASP A 219 5.16 -30.26 2.62
CA ASP A 219 4.78 -29.35 1.55
C ASP A 219 3.33 -28.89 1.71
N ASP A 220 3.02 -27.71 1.20
CA ASP A 220 1.67 -27.13 1.27
C ASP A 220 0.63 -27.84 0.39
N SER A 221 1.04 -28.72 -0.52
CA SER A 221 0.14 -29.59 -1.27
C SER A 221 -0.52 -30.67 -0.41
N GLU A 222 0.01 -30.94 0.78
CA GLU A 222 -0.55 -31.90 1.75
C GLU A 222 -1.60 -31.27 2.69
N LEU A 223 -1.84 -29.97 2.58
CA LEU A 223 -2.80 -29.26 3.41
C LEU A 223 -4.24 -29.72 3.13
N PRO A 224 -5.09 -29.79 4.16
CA PRO A 224 -6.51 -30.08 3.99
C PRO A 224 -7.23 -29.06 3.12
N SER A 225 -8.34 -29.48 2.50
CA SER A 225 -9.12 -28.64 1.57
C SER A 225 -9.75 -27.39 2.18
N TYR A 226 -9.74 -27.24 3.49
CA TYR A 226 -10.18 -26.01 4.16
C TYR A 226 -9.12 -24.90 4.23
N PHE A 227 -7.88 -25.17 3.80
CA PHE A 227 -6.89 -24.12 3.57
C PHE A 227 -7.14 -23.44 2.22
N VAL A 228 -8.12 -22.54 2.19
CA VAL A 228 -8.50 -21.77 1.01
C VAL A 228 -7.77 -20.44 1.00
N THR A 229 -7.22 -20.06 -0.15
CA THR A 229 -6.49 -18.79 -0.33
C THR A 229 -7.25 -17.84 -1.24
N ALA A 230 -6.91 -16.56 -1.20
CA ALA A 230 -7.45 -15.55 -2.10
C ALA A 230 -7.17 -15.85 -3.59
N GLN A 231 -6.17 -16.68 -3.88
CA GLN A 231 -5.81 -17.10 -5.24
C GLN A 231 -6.60 -18.32 -5.73
N THR A 232 -7.14 -19.14 -4.81
CA THR A 232 -7.78 -20.41 -5.15
C THR A 232 -9.30 -20.41 -4.98
N ILE A 233 -9.86 -19.39 -4.31
CA ILE A 233 -11.29 -19.28 -4.09
C ILE A 233 -12.04 -18.86 -5.36
N ASP A 234 -13.20 -19.46 -5.60
CA ASP A 234 -14.12 -18.98 -6.64
C ASP A 234 -14.72 -17.62 -6.23
N TYR A 235 -14.85 -16.71 -7.19
CA TYR A 235 -15.40 -15.37 -6.94
C TYR A 235 -16.85 -15.41 -6.44
N LYS A 236 -17.63 -16.43 -6.81
CA LYS A 236 -19.03 -16.61 -6.34
C LYS A 236 -19.06 -16.92 -4.85
N ASP A 237 -18.18 -17.80 -4.39
CA ASP A 237 -18.02 -18.11 -2.97
C ASP A 237 -17.54 -16.87 -2.21
N ARG A 238 -16.62 -16.10 -2.80
CA ARG A 238 -16.12 -14.84 -2.21
C ARG A 238 -17.23 -13.81 -2.04
N ILE A 239 -18.08 -13.64 -3.06
CA ILE A 239 -19.25 -12.75 -3.01
C ILE A 239 -20.28 -13.23 -2.00
N ALA A 240 -20.55 -14.55 -1.94
CA ALA A 240 -21.47 -15.14 -0.97
C ALA A 240 -21.01 -14.86 0.48
N MET A 241 -19.72 -15.03 0.76
CA MET A 241 -19.13 -14.70 2.07
C MET A 241 -19.27 -13.23 2.41
N GLN A 242 -19.03 -12.32 1.47
CA GLN A 242 -19.22 -10.90 1.70
C GLN A 242 -20.70 -10.54 1.89
N ALA A 243 -21.61 -11.16 1.16
CA ALA A 243 -23.03 -10.91 1.25
C ALA A 243 -23.61 -11.32 2.61
N ILE A 244 -23.15 -12.44 3.19
CA ILE A 244 -23.61 -12.84 4.52
C ILE A 244 -23.17 -11.84 5.59
N TRP A 245 -21.92 -11.35 5.53
CA TRP A 245 -21.44 -10.32 6.43
C TRP A 245 -22.16 -8.98 6.24
N GLN A 246 -22.49 -8.58 4.98
CA GLN A 246 -23.20 -7.33 4.71
C GLN A 246 -24.60 -7.29 5.30
N LYS A 247 -25.22 -8.42 5.59
CA LYS A 247 -26.51 -8.47 6.34
C LYS A 247 -26.37 -7.88 7.75
N HIS A 248 -25.17 -8.01 8.35
CA HIS A 248 -24.92 -7.69 9.76
C HIS A 248 -24.10 -6.41 9.93
N ILE A 249 -23.46 -5.91 8.88
CA ILE A 249 -22.67 -4.68 8.89
C ILE A 249 -23.52 -3.51 8.39
N ASP A 250 -23.72 -2.49 9.22
CA ASP A 250 -24.50 -1.31 8.88
C ASP A 250 -23.75 -0.30 8.01
N ALA A 251 -22.44 -0.17 8.16
CA ALA A 251 -21.60 0.56 7.20
C ALA A 251 -21.32 -0.29 5.94
N SER A 252 -20.10 -0.45 5.55
CA SER A 252 -19.73 -1.21 4.38
C SER A 252 -18.54 -2.15 4.67
N ILE A 253 -18.10 -2.89 3.68
CA ILE A 253 -17.09 -3.92 3.82
C ILE A 253 -16.00 -3.70 2.78
N SER A 254 -14.74 -3.66 3.23
CA SER A 254 -13.60 -3.75 2.33
C SER A 254 -13.38 -5.22 1.96
N SER A 255 -13.46 -5.52 0.68
CA SER A 255 -13.26 -6.87 0.17
C SER A 255 -12.73 -6.83 -1.25
N THR A 256 -11.66 -7.60 -1.48
CA THR A 256 -11.01 -7.67 -2.79
C THR A 256 -11.16 -9.07 -3.39
N ILE A 257 -11.61 -9.13 -4.63
CA ILE A 257 -11.64 -10.35 -5.44
C ILE A 257 -10.38 -10.36 -6.29
N ASN A 258 -9.51 -11.35 -6.04
CA ASN A 258 -8.29 -11.52 -6.82
C ASN A 258 -8.60 -12.40 -8.03
N LEU A 259 -8.23 -11.91 -9.21
CA LEU A 259 -8.45 -12.59 -10.49
C LEU A 259 -7.12 -12.92 -11.15
N PRO A 260 -7.03 -14.07 -11.83
CA PRO A 260 -5.85 -14.42 -12.61
C PRO A 260 -5.70 -13.50 -13.82
N ASN A 261 -4.50 -13.45 -14.41
CA ASN A 261 -4.23 -12.65 -15.62
C ASN A 261 -5.11 -13.04 -16.82
N SER A 262 -5.61 -14.29 -16.84
CA SER A 262 -6.51 -14.78 -17.89
C SER A 262 -7.95 -14.26 -17.80
N ALA A 263 -8.33 -13.62 -16.68
CA ALA A 263 -9.69 -13.11 -16.50
C ALA A 263 -10.05 -12.05 -17.55
N THR A 264 -11.26 -12.15 -18.06
CA THR A 264 -11.81 -11.33 -19.15
C THR A 264 -12.58 -10.11 -18.61
N ILE A 265 -12.99 -9.22 -19.50
CA ILE A 265 -13.90 -8.12 -19.17
C ILE A 265 -15.26 -8.66 -18.73
N GLU A 266 -15.73 -9.73 -19.37
CA GLU A 266 -17.00 -10.37 -19.06
C GLU A 266 -16.99 -10.97 -17.63
N ASP A 267 -15.87 -11.55 -17.19
CA ASP A 267 -15.73 -12.04 -15.81
C ASP A 267 -15.89 -10.89 -14.80
N VAL A 268 -15.30 -9.73 -15.11
CA VAL A 268 -15.40 -8.52 -14.27
C VAL A 268 -16.84 -8.00 -14.23
N GLU A 269 -17.52 -7.97 -15.37
CA GLU A 269 -18.92 -7.56 -15.47
C GLU A 269 -19.82 -8.49 -14.65
N ASN A 270 -19.64 -9.81 -14.80
CA ASN A 270 -20.38 -10.83 -14.04
C ASN A 270 -20.18 -10.68 -12.52
N ILE A 271 -18.97 -10.35 -12.07
CA ILE A 271 -18.67 -10.12 -10.66
C ILE A 271 -19.43 -8.90 -10.15
N TYR A 272 -19.40 -7.77 -10.86
CA TYR A 272 -20.11 -6.57 -10.42
C TYR A 272 -21.64 -6.80 -10.43
N MET A 273 -22.17 -7.47 -11.44
CA MET A 273 -23.60 -7.79 -11.50
C MET A 273 -24.01 -8.69 -10.34
N LEU A 274 -23.27 -9.76 -10.08
CA LEU A 274 -23.56 -10.67 -8.96
C LEU A 274 -23.45 -9.98 -7.60
N ALA A 275 -22.45 -9.10 -7.43
CA ALA A 275 -22.29 -8.31 -6.20
C ALA A 275 -23.52 -7.40 -5.98
N TRP A 276 -23.99 -6.73 -7.01
CA TRP A 276 -25.19 -5.89 -6.96
C TRP A 276 -26.46 -6.71 -6.65
N GLU A 277 -26.66 -7.85 -7.33
CA GLU A 277 -27.79 -8.77 -7.08
C GLU A 277 -27.82 -9.30 -5.64
N LYS A 278 -26.63 -9.50 -5.04
CA LYS A 278 -26.49 -9.93 -3.64
C LYS A 278 -26.61 -8.79 -2.63
N GLY A 279 -26.84 -7.55 -3.09
CA GLY A 279 -27.02 -6.38 -2.23
C GLY A 279 -25.75 -5.89 -1.56
N LEU A 280 -24.58 -6.11 -2.15
CA LEU A 280 -23.32 -5.60 -1.65
C LEU A 280 -23.25 -4.06 -1.86
N LYS A 281 -22.74 -3.35 -0.87
CA LYS A 281 -22.52 -1.90 -0.96
C LYS A 281 -21.26 -1.52 -1.74
N GLY A 282 -20.33 -2.46 -1.92
CA GLY A 282 -19.13 -2.27 -2.72
C GLY A 282 -18.31 -3.55 -2.84
N VAL A 283 -17.52 -3.64 -3.90
CA VAL A 283 -16.55 -4.71 -4.14
C VAL A 283 -15.35 -4.15 -4.87
N THR A 284 -14.17 -4.67 -4.57
CA THR A 284 -12.94 -4.33 -5.27
C THR A 284 -12.46 -5.54 -6.08
N ILE A 285 -11.96 -5.29 -7.28
CA ILE A 285 -11.38 -6.33 -8.12
C ILE A 285 -9.90 -6.02 -8.33
N PHE A 286 -9.05 -7.00 -8.13
CA PHE A 286 -7.64 -6.96 -8.47
C PHE A 286 -7.33 -8.09 -9.45
N ARG A 287 -6.97 -7.74 -10.69
CA ARG A 287 -6.56 -8.70 -11.72
C ARG A 287 -5.04 -8.77 -11.76
N ASP A 288 -4.47 -9.95 -11.68
CA ASP A 288 -3.03 -10.16 -11.81
C ASP A 288 -2.51 -9.64 -13.15
N GLY A 289 -1.32 -9.02 -13.14
CA GLY A 289 -0.75 -8.38 -14.33
C GLY A 289 -1.38 -7.03 -14.74
N CYS A 290 -2.22 -6.42 -13.90
CA CYS A 290 -2.68 -5.03 -14.14
C CYS A 290 -1.54 -4.01 -13.93
N ARG A 291 -1.75 -2.74 -14.35
CA ARG A 291 -0.74 -1.67 -14.27
C ARG A 291 -0.28 -1.35 -12.84
N ARG A 292 -1.08 -1.66 -11.82
CA ARG A 292 -0.68 -1.53 -10.42
C ARG A 292 0.00 -2.81 -9.98
N THR A 293 1.23 -2.71 -9.51
CA THR A 293 1.91 -3.81 -8.81
C THR A 293 1.19 -4.10 -7.51
N GLY A 294 0.84 -5.36 -7.28
CA GLY A 294 0.28 -5.79 -6.01
C GLY A 294 1.30 -5.61 -4.87
N ILE A 295 0.81 -5.24 -3.69
CA ILE A 295 1.64 -5.13 -2.48
C ILE A 295 2.17 -6.51 -2.06
N LEU A 296 1.39 -7.58 -2.33
CA LEU A 296 1.75 -8.96 -2.08
C LEU A 296 1.82 -9.71 -3.42
N THR A 297 2.90 -10.46 -3.64
CA THR A 297 3.08 -11.30 -4.84
C THR A 297 3.52 -12.71 -4.43
N THR A 298 3.08 -13.72 -5.16
CA THR A 298 3.45 -15.13 -4.92
C THR A 298 4.84 -15.50 -5.44
N GLY A 299 5.58 -14.52 -5.97
CA GLY A 299 7.02 -14.69 -6.28
C GLY A 299 7.36 -15.48 -7.53
N ASP A 300 6.42 -15.76 -8.42
CA ASP A 300 6.73 -16.37 -9.71
C ASP A 300 7.58 -15.40 -10.56
N LYS A 301 8.70 -15.92 -11.08
CA LYS A 301 9.57 -15.15 -11.97
C LYS A 301 8.74 -14.61 -13.12
N LYS A 302 8.48 -13.29 -13.12
CA LYS A 302 8.13 -12.65 -14.38
C LYS A 302 9.37 -12.74 -15.29
N GLU A 303 9.27 -13.50 -16.37
CA GLU A 303 10.09 -13.25 -17.55
C GLU A 303 10.06 -11.75 -17.82
N LYS A 304 11.21 -11.16 -18.21
CA LYS A 304 11.28 -9.74 -18.59
C LYS A 304 10.17 -9.48 -19.60
N ALA A 305 9.05 -8.92 -19.12
CA ALA A 305 8.01 -8.46 -20.01
C ALA A 305 8.65 -7.36 -20.87
N GLU A 306 8.52 -7.45 -22.18
CA GLU A 306 8.84 -6.33 -23.07
C GLU A 306 8.07 -5.11 -22.57
N LEU A 307 8.78 -3.99 -22.39
CA LEU A 307 8.20 -2.74 -21.92
C LEU A 307 7.05 -2.35 -22.84
N GLN A 308 5.85 -2.26 -22.30
CA GLN A 308 4.70 -1.79 -23.03
C GLN A 308 4.75 -0.26 -23.17
N ARG A 309 4.10 0.27 -24.22
CA ARG A 309 4.08 1.71 -24.47
C ARG A 309 3.63 2.49 -23.25
N GLY A 310 4.52 3.36 -22.73
CA GLY A 310 4.28 4.19 -21.53
C GLY A 310 4.69 3.54 -20.20
N GLU A 311 5.24 2.34 -20.20
CA GLU A 311 5.92 1.77 -19.06
C GLU A 311 7.30 2.40 -18.86
N ILE A 312 7.60 2.78 -17.61
CA ILE A 312 8.87 3.40 -17.27
C ILE A 312 9.53 2.54 -16.18
N VAL A 313 10.72 2.03 -16.50
CA VAL A 313 11.52 1.27 -15.53
C VAL A 313 12.02 2.21 -14.44
N SER A 314 11.87 1.82 -13.17
CA SER A 314 12.50 2.54 -12.07
C SER A 314 14.01 2.42 -12.16
N ALA A 315 14.72 3.51 -11.87
CA ALA A 315 16.17 3.46 -11.74
C ALA A 315 16.56 2.59 -10.53
N SER A 316 17.57 1.75 -10.71
CA SER A 316 18.14 0.96 -9.62
C SER A 316 19.10 1.84 -8.81
N ASP A 317 19.22 1.60 -7.50
CA ASP A 317 20.21 2.28 -6.66
C ASP A 317 21.66 1.93 -7.01
N ASN A 318 21.89 0.85 -7.77
CA ASN A 318 23.21 0.35 -8.17
C ASN A 318 23.51 0.67 -9.63
N LEU A 319 23.57 1.94 -10.01
CA LEU A 319 23.96 2.36 -11.35
C LEU A 319 25.44 2.70 -11.41
N VAL A 320 26.08 2.45 -12.56
CA VAL A 320 27.46 2.87 -12.83
C VAL A 320 27.48 4.20 -13.55
N GLY A 321 28.06 5.22 -12.90
CA GLY A 321 28.14 6.59 -13.40
C GLY A 321 29.39 6.88 -14.23
N LYS A 322 29.23 7.59 -15.36
CA LYS A 322 30.32 8.20 -16.13
C LYS A 322 30.08 9.69 -16.27
N LYS A 323 31.14 10.50 -16.27
CA LYS A 323 31.06 11.96 -16.34
C LYS A 323 31.92 12.52 -17.46
N ARG A 324 31.40 13.54 -18.14
CA ARG A 324 32.14 14.35 -19.13
C ARG A 324 31.91 15.84 -18.89
N LYS A 325 32.97 16.62 -19.01
CA LYS A 325 32.90 18.08 -19.09
C LYS A 325 32.85 18.47 -20.55
N LEU A 326 31.77 19.15 -20.93
CA LEU A 326 31.55 19.58 -22.31
C LEU A 326 31.74 21.10 -22.38
N MET A 327 32.40 21.57 -23.42
CA MET A 327 32.54 23.00 -23.73
C MET A 327 31.52 23.38 -24.78
N THR A 328 30.64 24.29 -24.40
CA THR A 328 29.53 24.76 -25.26
C THR A 328 29.71 26.22 -25.63
N GLY A 329 28.88 26.74 -26.51
CA GLY A 329 28.94 28.17 -26.91
C GLY A 329 28.91 29.16 -25.73
N CYS A 330 28.12 28.85 -24.71
CA CYS A 330 27.92 29.73 -23.55
C CYS A 330 28.79 29.37 -22.33
N GLY A 331 29.66 28.37 -22.41
CA GLY A 331 30.53 27.96 -21.30
C GLY A 331 30.57 26.44 -21.12
N SER A 332 31.02 25.99 -19.95
CA SER A 332 31.11 24.56 -19.65
C SER A 332 29.79 23.96 -19.15
N LEU A 333 29.54 22.70 -19.53
CA LEU A 333 28.42 21.86 -19.11
C LEU A 333 28.99 20.54 -18.58
N HIS A 334 28.47 20.01 -17.50
CA HIS A 334 28.74 18.67 -17.04
C HIS A 334 27.64 17.74 -17.48
N CYS A 335 28.02 16.62 -18.10
CA CYS A 335 27.13 15.55 -18.51
C CYS A 335 27.51 14.29 -17.71
N GLU A 336 26.59 13.85 -16.89
CA GLU A 336 26.72 12.63 -16.08
C GLU A 336 25.68 11.61 -16.60
N ALA A 337 26.13 10.40 -16.90
CA ALA A 337 25.31 9.33 -17.42
C ALA A 337 25.44 8.10 -16.52
N PHE A 338 24.31 7.50 -16.17
CA PHE A 338 24.22 6.37 -15.27
C PHE A 338 23.66 5.15 -16.01
N PHE A 339 24.42 4.07 -16.02
CA PHE A 339 24.16 2.87 -16.78
C PHE A 339 23.85 1.69 -15.85
N ASP A 340 22.99 0.79 -16.32
CA ASP A 340 22.72 -0.48 -15.68
C ASP A 340 24.03 -1.34 -15.71
N PRO A 341 24.53 -1.81 -14.56
CA PRO A 341 25.80 -2.56 -14.49
C PRO A 341 25.77 -3.91 -15.18
N ASN A 342 24.59 -4.48 -15.45
CA ASN A 342 24.42 -5.78 -16.06
C ASN A 342 24.22 -5.71 -17.58
N THR A 343 23.50 -4.67 -18.06
CA THR A 343 23.13 -4.53 -19.47
C THR A 343 23.94 -3.45 -20.19
N GLY A 344 24.53 -2.51 -19.46
CA GLY A 344 25.20 -1.34 -20.01
C GLY A 344 24.25 -0.32 -20.64
N GLU A 345 22.95 -0.45 -20.43
CA GLU A 345 21.93 0.47 -20.92
C GLU A 345 21.88 1.74 -20.09
N LEU A 346 21.72 2.88 -20.74
CA LEU A 346 21.52 4.16 -20.09
C LEU A 346 20.19 4.13 -19.30
N ARG A 347 20.23 4.56 -18.03
CA ARG A 347 19.05 4.69 -17.18
C ARG A 347 18.76 6.14 -16.83
N GLU A 348 19.80 6.89 -16.47
CA GLU A 348 19.66 8.28 -16.04
C GLU A 348 20.77 9.17 -16.61
N THR A 349 20.43 10.43 -16.79
CA THR A 349 21.37 11.48 -17.20
C THR A 349 21.13 12.70 -16.37
N TYR A 350 22.21 13.30 -15.87
CA TYR A 350 22.18 14.58 -15.17
C TYR A 350 23.05 15.58 -15.93
N LEU A 351 22.45 16.72 -16.22
CA LEU A 351 23.10 17.84 -16.90
C LEU A 351 23.14 19.00 -15.92
N SER A 352 24.35 19.46 -15.60
CA SER A 352 24.55 20.59 -14.72
C SER A 352 25.45 21.66 -15.35
N LYS A 353 25.21 22.90 -14.96
CA LYS A 353 25.97 24.04 -15.43
C LYS A 353 27.40 24.01 -14.87
N GLY A 354 28.37 24.31 -15.71
CA GLY A 354 29.72 24.63 -15.27
C GLY A 354 29.86 26.09 -14.77
N SER A 355 31.05 26.62 -14.77
CA SER A 355 31.39 27.93 -14.14
C SER A 355 30.70 29.14 -14.74
N THR A 356 30.33 29.15 -16.03
CA THR A 356 29.70 30.30 -16.70
C THR A 356 28.78 29.86 -17.84
N GLY A 357 27.65 30.56 -18.04
CA GLY A 357 26.76 30.42 -19.19
C GLY A 357 25.70 29.27 -19.08
N GLY A 358 24.83 29.23 -20.07
CA GLY A 358 23.80 28.20 -20.24
C GLY A 358 22.48 28.42 -19.46
N CYS A 359 21.38 27.95 -20.05
CA CYS A 359 20.07 27.97 -19.40
C CYS A 359 19.94 26.73 -18.51
N ASN A 360 20.09 26.89 -17.20
CA ASN A 360 20.04 25.79 -16.23
C ASN A 360 18.70 25.06 -16.27
N SER A 361 17.59 25.79 -16.39
CA SER A 361 16.24 25.18 -16.48
C SER A 361 16.08 24.32 -17.71
N PHE A 362 16.62 24.75 -18.87
CA PHE A 362 16.61 23.95 -20.09
C PHE A 362 17.45 22.67 -19.94
N MET A 363 18.63 22.75 -19.32
CA MET A 363 19.49 21.60 -19.09
C MET A 363 18.84 20.56 -18.16
N ILE A 364 18.20 21.02 -17.10
CA ILE A 364 17.43 20.12 -16.20
C ILE A 364 16.25 19.47 -16.94
N GLY A 365 15.51 20.22 -17.73
CA GLY A 365 14.40 19.70 -18.55
C GLY A 365 14.88 18.66 -19.56
N LEU A 366 15.95 18.95 -20.30
CA LEU A 366 16.55 18.01 -21.23
C LEU A 366 17.05 16.74 -20.55
N SER A 367 17.73 16.88 -19.42
CA SER A 367 18.21 15.78 -18.58
C SER A 367 17.07 14.81 -18.19
N ARG A 368 15.97 15.38 -17.68
CA ARG A 368 14.78 14.60 -17.28
C ARG A 368 14.14 13.88 -18.45
N MET A 369 14.04 14.53 -19.63
CA MET A 369 13.45 13.92 -20.83
C MET A 369 14.32 12.79 -21.36
N ILE A 370 15.65 12.93 -21.38
CA ILE A 370 16.58 11.85 -21.76
C ILE A 370 16.43 10.65 -20.80
N SER A 371 16.43 10.91 -19.49
CA SER A 371 16.26 9.85 -18.48
C SER A 371 14.90 9.16 -18.60
N LEU A 372 13.84 9.91 -18.85
CA LEU A 372 12.49 9.37 -19.05
C LEU A 372 12.43 8.47 -20.29
N ALA A 373 12.98 8.92 -21.41
CA ALA A 373 13.01 8.16 -22.65
C ALA A 373 13.85 6.87 -22.51
N ALA A 374 15.03 6.96 -21.88
CA ALA A 374 15.89 5.81 -21.63
C ALA A 374 15.20 4.76 -20.74
N ARG A 375 14.56 5.19 -19.65
CA ARG A 375 13.79 4.31 -18.76
C ARG A 375 12.51 3.77 -19.41
N GLY A 376 11.95 4.50 -20.37
CA GLY A 376 10.81 4.07 -21.21
C GLY A 376 11.22 3.09 -22.32
N GLY A 377 12.47 2.62 -22.36
CA GLY A 377 12.93 1.63 -23.33
C GLY A 377 13.28 2.18 -24.71
N VAL A 378 13.37 3.51 -24.87
CA VAL A 378 13.82 4.10 -26.13
C VAL A 378 15.33 3.86 -26.29
N PRO A 379 15.78 3.21 -27.39
CA PRO A 379 17.21 2.98 -27.62
C PRO A 379 18.01 4.29 -27.60
N LEU A 380 19.22 4.26 -27.02
CA LEU A 380 20.05 5.46 -26.91
C LEU A 380 20.34 6.08 -28.27
N GLU A 381 20.52 5.26 -29.27
CA GLU A 381 20.75 5.69 -30.66
C GLU A 381 19.60 6.59 -31.16
N ASN A 382 18.37 6.22 -30.89
CA ASN A 382 17.18 7.01 -31.28
C ASN A 382 17.09 8.32 -30.49
N ILE A 383 17.44 8.31 -29.20
CA ILE A 383 17.50 9.53 -28.37
C ILE A 383 18.54 10.48 -28.94
N VAL A 384 19.72 9.96 -29.30
CA VAL A 384 20.84 10.75 -29.84
C VAL A 384 20.51 11.30 -31.22
N ASP A 385 19.80 10.57 -32.06
CA ASP A 385 19.31 11.06 -33.36
C ASP A 385 18.43 12.30 -33.21
N GLN A 386 17.54 12.33 -32.21
CA GLN A 386 16.71 13.50 -31.93
C GLN A 386 17.57 14.68 -31.45
N LEU A 387 18.58 14.42 -30.61
CA LEU A 387 19.50 15.46 -30.12
C LEU A 387 20.38 16.02 -31.27
N ASN A 388 20.76 15.18 -32.22
CA ASN A 388 21.55 15.56 -33.38
C ASN A 388 20.76 16.30 -34.48
N SER A 389 19.42 16.20 -34.42
CA SER A 389 18.52 16.91 -35.35
C SER A 389 18.26 18.37 -34.95
N CYS A 390 18.88 18.84 -33.83
CA CYS A 390 18.73 20.21 -33.37
C CYS A 390 19.50 21.20 -34.27
N VAL A 391 18.93 22.41 -34.44
CA VAL A 391 19.55 23.48 -35.21
C VAL A 391 20.82 24.01 -34.57
N GLN A 392 21.73 24.56 -35.37
CA GLN A 392 22.95 25.14 -34.91
C GLN A 392 22.70 26.32 -33.94
N CYS A 393 23.45 26.35 -32.83
CA CYS A 393 23.41 27.44 -31.91
C CYS A 393 24.42 28.55 -32.31
N PRO A 394 23.96 29.82 -32.51
CA PRO A 394 24.87 30.89 -32.88
C PRO A 394 26.06 31.07 -31.95
N SER A 395 25.85 31.03 -30.62
CA SER A 395 26.94 31.12 -29.64
C SER A 395 27.95 30.00 -29.76
N TYR A 396 27.48 28.79 -30.14
CA TYR A 396 28.32 27.63 -30.38
C TYR A 396 29.23 27.86 -31.60
N ALA A 397 28.65 28.34 -32.71
CA ALA A 397 29.36 28.67 -33.93
C ALA A 397 30.46 29.75 -33.67
N VAL A 398 30.12 30.84 -33.01
CA VAL A 398 31.05 31.89 -32.68
C VAL A 398 32.21 31.38 -31.81
N ARG A 399 31.94 30.63 -30.75
CA ARG A 399 32.98 30.09 -29.89
C ARG A 399 33.87 29.08 -30.62
N SER A 400 33.27 28.20 -31.41
CA SER A 400 34.02 27.22 -32.21
C SER A 400 35.00 27.93 -33.16
N ALA A 401 34.55 28.98 -33.82
CA ALA A 401 35.37 29.75 -34.76
C ALA A 401 36.46 30.62 -34.07
N THR A 402 36.20 31.11 -32.84
CA THR A 402 37.11 32.07 -32.17
C THR A 402 38.05 31.39 -31.17
N LYS A 403 37.60 30.35 -30.44
CA LYS A 403 38.38 29.71 -29.38
C LYS A 403 38.80 28.27 -29.70
N HIS A 404 38.18 27.63 -30.67
CA HIS A 404 38.45 26.28 -31.11
C HIS A 404 38.43 25.21 -29.97
N ASP A 405 37.65 25.49 -28.89
CA ASP A 405 37.61 24.67 -27.67
C ASP A 405 36.26 24.00 -27.42
N THR A 406 35.33 24.06 -28.35
CA THR A 406 34.01 23.47 -28.20
C THR A 406 34.04 21.94 -28.34
N SER A 407 33.23 21.26 -27.51
CA SER A 407 32.99 19.82 -27.65
C SER A 407 32.31 19.49 -29.00
N ARG A 408 32.42 18.24 -29.43
CA ARG A 408 31.85 17.79 -30.72
C ARG A 408 30.36 18.07 -30.80
N GLY A 409 29.94 18.79 -31.84
CA GLY A 409 28.55 19.18 -32.12
C GLY A 409 28.44 20.64 -32.52
N ASN A 410 27.23 21.10 -32.84
CA ASN A 410 26.91 22.45 -33.25
C ASN A 410 25.99 23.20 -32.26
N CYS A 411 25.54 22.49 -31.21
CA CYS A 411 24.69 23.01 -30.13
C CYS A 411 24.83 22.12 -28.89
N CYS A 412 24.26 22.56 -27.76
CA CYS A 412 24.32 21.80 -26.50
C CYS A 412 23.67 20.40 -26.59
N PRO A 413 22.47 20.21 -27.19
CA PRO A 413 21.90 18.89 -27.36
C PRO A 413 22.81 17.94 -28.13
N MET A 414 23.40 18.37 -29.26
CA MET A 414 24.32 17.55 -30.04
C MET A 414 25.59 17.16 -29.26
N ALA A 415 26.15 18.08 -28.50
CA ALA A 415 27.30 17.80 -27.64
C ALA A 415 26.97 16.79 -26.55
N VAL A 416 25.79 16.87 -25.95
CA VAL A 416 25.28 15.89 -24.98
C VAL A 416 25.09 14.52 -25.64
N GLY A 417 24.42 14.47 -26.79
CA GLY A 417 24.19 13.21 -27.54
C GLY A 417 25.50 12.49 -27.87
N ASN A 418 26.48 13.21 -28.39
CA ASN A 418 27.80 12.64 -28.69
C ASN A 418 28.49 12.08 -27.43
N ALA A 419 28.43 12.83 -26.31
CA ALA A 419 29.02 12.37 -25.06
C ALA A 419 28.33 11.12 -24.50
N LEU A 420 27.02 11.04 -24.57
CA LEU A 420 26.24 9.87 -24.14
C LEU A 420 26.61 8.64 -24.96
N MET A 421 26.75 8.77 -26.28
CA MET A 421 27.18 7.66 -27.16
C MET A 421 28.59 7.17 -26.83
N GLU A 422 29.53 8.09 -26.58
CA GLU A 422 30.88 7.74 -26.19
C GLU A 422 30.91 6.98 -24.85
N MET A 423 30.22 7.52 -23.85
CA MET A 423 30.16 6.89 -22.52
C MET A 423 29.45 5.51 -22.57
N SER A 424 28.42 5.36 -23.40
CA SER A 424 27.74 4.07 -23.59
C SER A 424 28.64 3.04 -24.27
N LYS A 425 29.40 3.45 -25.26
CA LYS A 425 30.35 2.59 -25.95
C LYS A 425 31.45 2.09 -24.99
N GLU A 426 32.02 2.98 -24.19
CA GLU A 426 33.00 2.64 -23.17
C GLU A 426 32.42 1.65 -22.15
N MET A 427 31.17 1.88 -21.67
CA MET A 427 30.52 1.00 -20.73
C MET A 427 30.31 -0.41 -21.30
N LYS A 428 29.83 -0.51 -22.54
CA LYS A 428 29.65 -1.78 -23.24
C LYS A 428 30.99 -2.52 -23.50
N GLU A 429 32.07 -1.79 -23.75
CA GLU A 429 33.42 -2.37 -23.89
C GLU A 429 33.95 -2.89 -22.55
N GLU A 430 33.78 -2.17 -21.44
CA GLU A 430 34.14 -2.60 -20.10
C GLU A 430 33.41 -3.88 -19.70
N LEU A 431 32.13 -3.98 -19.98
CA LEU A 431 31.34 -5.21 -19.74
C LEU A 431 31.80 -6.39 -20.56
N LYS A 432 32.15 -6.19 -21.84
CA LYS A 432 32.67 -7.26 -22.72
C LYS A 432 34.04 -7.79 -22.26
N ASN A 433 34.88 -6.93 -21.72
CA ASN A 433 36.22 -7.28 -21.28
C ASN A 433 36.28 -7.94 -19.89
N GLY A 434 35.12 -8.26 -19.31
CA GLY A 434 35.06 -8.94 -18.01
C GLY A 434 35.64 -8.11 -16.87
N ALA A 435 35.78 -6.80 -17.06
CA ALA A 435 36.08 -5.90 -15.97
C ALA A 435 34.90 -5.97 -14.97
N LYS A 436 35.09 -6.79 -13.92
CA LYS A 436 34.28 -6.61 -12.71
C LYS A 436 34.44 -5.15 -12.39
N THR A 437 33.36 -4.39 -12.62
CA THR A 437 33.30 -2.99 -12.19
C THR A 437 33.55 -3.05 -10.70
N THR A 438 34.77 -2.75 -10.28
CA THR A 438 35.11 -2.63 -8.88
C THR A 438 34.24 -1.46 -8.45
N VAL A 439 33.12 -1.75 -7.82
CA VAL A 439 32.49 -0.79 -6.94
C VAL A 439 33.64 -0.43 -6.02
N LEU A 440 34.25 0.73 -6.24
CA LEU A 440 35.18 1.30 -5.31
C LEU A 440 34.37 1.32 -4.03
N ALA A 441 34.63 0.37 -3.14
CA ALA A 441 34.22 0.47 -1.78
C ALA A 441 34.76 1.82 -1.35
N VAL A 442 33.90 2.83 -1.39
CA VAL A 442 34.16 4.11 -0.76
C VAL A 442 34.44 3.67 0.67
N LYS A 443 35.73 3.67 1.06
CA LYS A 443 36.06 3.67 2.47
C LYS A 443 35.21 4.81 3.00
N ILE A 444 34.12 4.45 3.69
CA ILE A 444 33.38 5.41 4.49
C ILE A 444 34.42 5.85 5.51
N VAL A 445 35.12 6.94 5.19
CA VAL A 445 35.78 7.74 6.22
C VAL A 445 34.59 8.15 7.08
N PRO A 446 34.54 7.82 8.37
CA PRO A 446 33.45 8.26 9.22
C PRO A 446 33.41 9.78 9.05
N VAL A 447 32.37 10.26 8.42
CA VAL A 447 32.05 11.70 8.47
C VAL A 447 31.91 11.94 9.97
N PRO A 448 32.62 12.92 10.56
CA PRO A 448 32.40 13.27 11.95
C PRO A 448 30.89 13.43 12.13
N VAL A 449 30.31 12.65 13.04
CA VAL A 449 28.89 12.80 13.40
C VAL A 449 28.71 14.28 13.71
N PRO A 450 27.82 15.01 13.01
CA PRO A 450 27.60 16.41 13.31
C PRO A 450 27.28 16.50 14.80
N ASP A 451 27.91 17.43 15.49
CA ASP A 451 27.61 17.66 16.88
C ASP A 451 26.10 17.90 16.98
N ASP A 452 25.37 17.03 17.67
CA ASP A 452 23.91 17.09 17.85
C ASP A 452 23.47 18.36 18.61
N ARG A 453 24.34 19.33 18.69
CA ARG A 453 24.17 20.57 19.45
C ARG A 453 23.90 21.76 18.54
N CYS A 454 23.01 22.60 19.00
CA CYS A 454 22.66 23.83 18.34
C CYS A 454 23.88 24.75 18.24
N PRO A 455 24.25 25.31 17.05
CA PRO A 455 25.39 26.18 16.89
C PRO A 455 25.19 27.54 17.54
N GLU A 456 23.94 27.92 17.90
CA GLU A 456 23.64 29.22 18.50
C GLU A 456 23.59 29.18 20.03
N CYS A 457 23.08 28.10 20.63
CA CYS A 457 22.90 28.05 22.08
C CYS A 457 23.50 26.80 22.76
N GLY A 458 24.04 25.85 21.99
CA GLY A 458 24.67 24.66 22.51
C GLY A 458 23.68 23.56 23.02
N GLU A 459 22.36 23.78 22.93
CA GLU A 459 21.34 22.81 23.34
C GLU A 459 21.21 21.70 22.31
N LYS A 460 20.68 20.55 22.73
CA LYS A 460 20.51 19.37 21.84
C LYS A 460 19.46 19.66 20.76
N LEU A 461 19.81 19.38 19.49
CA LEU A 461 18.91 19.49 18.35
C LEU A 461 17.95 18.29 18.30
N ILE A 462 16.71 18.56 17.89
CA ILE A 462 15.70 17.54 17.59
C ILE A 462 15.55 17.43 16.08
N HIS A 463 15.58 16.20 15.56
CA HIS A 463 15.40 15.95 14.14
C HIS A 463 13.95 15.58 13.86
N GLU A 464 13.21 16.48 13.18
CA GLU A 464 11.80 16.26 12.80
C GLU A 464 11.58 16.72 11.34
N GLY A 465 10.92 15.88 10.56
CA GLY A 465 10.50 16.22 9.19
C GLY A 465 11.63 16.56 8.22
N GLY A 466 12.84 16.01 8.43
CA GLY A 466 14.01 16.33 7.60
C GLY A 466 14.76 17.61 8.00
N CYS A 467 14.40 18.22 9.12
CA CYS A 467 15.06 19.42 9.65
C CYS A 467 15.61 19.16 11.05
N ASN A 468 16.76 19.77 11.37
CA ASN A 468 17.31 19.82 12.71
C ASN A 468 16.85 21.13 13.38
N SER A 469 16.03 21.03 14.41
CA SER A 469 15.49 22.17 15.14
C SER A 469 15.96 22.21 16.59
N CYS A 470 16.19 23.41 17.10
CA CYS A 470 16.53 23.63 18.49
C CYS A 470 15.31 24.09 19.29
N PRO A 471 14.85 23.30 20.29
CA PRO A 471 13.68 23.68 21.08
C PRO A 471 13.94 24.86 22.03
N ALA A 472 15.20 25.18 22.33
CA ALA A 472 15.56 26.26 23.26
C ALA A 472 15.64 27.66 22.62
N CYS A 473 16.15 27.77 21.37
CA CYS A 473 16.35 29.08 20.74
C CYS A 473 15.61 29.23 19.39
N GLY A 474 14.94 28.18 18.91
CA GLY A 474 14.19 28.20 17.64
C GLY A 474 15.08 28.07 16.39
N TYR A 475 16.37 27.82 16.52
CA TYR A 475 17.23 27.53 15.37
C TYR A 475 16.71 26.34 14.59
N THR A 476 16.61 26.46 13.26
CA THR A 476 16.20 25.37 12.38
C THR A 476 17.06 25.34 11.12
N LYS A 477 17.58 24.16 10.78
CA LYS A 477 18.32 23.90 9.54
C LYS A 477 17.75 22.64 8.90
N CYS A 478 17.24 22.79 7.68
CA CYS A 478 16.77 21.69 6.83
C CYS A 478 17.84 21.38 5.78
N ASP A 479 18.10 20.09 5.51
CA ASP A 479 19.03 19.63 4.48
C ASP A 479 18.37 19.53 3.10
#